data_08f2d9c10152f4b3d403576472afa760
#
_entry.id   08f2d9c10152f4b3d403576472afa760
#
_cell.length_a   1.000
_cell.length_b   1.000
_cell.length_c   1.000
_cell.angle_alpha   90.00
_cell.angle_beta   90.00
_cell.angle_gamma   90.00
#
_symmetry.space_group_name_H-M   'P 1'
#
loop_
_entity.id
_entity.type
_entity.pdbx_description
1 polymer ?
#
loop_
_entity_poly.entity_id
_entity_poly.type
_entity_poly.pdbx_seq_one_letter_code
_entity_poly.pdbx_strand_id
1 'polypeptide(L)'
;DTDRSRGLGDVYKRQVLGECRGEEIADLLRAFNSGHLGGMTTLHADGIDRVPARLIALGMLAGLDAHTLTMLAEGAFDVMLHLERHHGRRRIAQIGCLGMRDGVLSGDVVALWDGEGAMMPCPRWHDFTGRWGM
;
A
#
# COMPACT_ATOMS: atom_id res chain seq x y z
N ASP A 1 -9.77 -15.64 -8.68
CA ASP A 1 -9.94 -15.92 -8.29
C ASP A 1 -10.26 -15.80 -7.86
N THR A 2 -10.21 -15.53 -7.87
CA THR A 2 -10.49 -15.60 -7.31
C THR A 2 -11.09 -15.95 -6.99
N ASP A 3 -11.11 -16.03 -6.91
CA ASP A 3 -11.68 -16.50 -6.41
C ASP A 3 -11.97 -16.85 -6.00
N ARG A 4 -11.81 -16.84 -5.83
CA ARG A 4 -12.01 -17.14 -5.31
C ARG A 4 -12.47 -17.10 -4.57
N SER A 5 -12.47 -16.93 -4.41
CA SER A 5 -12.85 -17.03 -3.68
C SER A 5 -13.60 -17.19 -3.45
N ARG A 6 -13.98 -17.40 -3.34
CA ARG A 6 -14.73 -17.81 -3.02
C ARG A 6 -15.34 -18.14 -2.26
N GLY A 7 -15.47 -18.04 -2.35
CA GLY A 7 -16.09 -18.77 -1.65
C GLY A 7 -16.28 -18.74 -0.41
N LEU A 8 -16.64 -18.47 0.18
CA LEU A 8 -16.76 -18.33 1.17
C LEU A 8 -17.32 -17.13 1.59
N GLY A 9 -18.53 -16.87 1.48
CA GLY A 9 -19.28 -15.78 1.81
C GLY A 9 -18.54 -14.59 2.31
N ASP A 10 -18.17 -14.63 3.54
CA ASP A 10 -17.46 -13.57 4.12
C ASP A 10 -16.11 -13.37 3.61
N VAL A 11 -15.55 -14.36 3.05
CA VAL A 11 -14.26 -14.25 2.48
C VAL A 11 -14.23 -13.23 1.42
N TYR A 12 -15.38 -13.01 0.86
CA TYR A 12 -15.41 -12.13 -0.25
C TYR A 12 -15.42 -10.71 0.10
N LYS A 13 -15.48 -10.40 1.33
CA LYS A 13 -15.33 -9.03 1.76
C LYS A 13 -13.91 -8.56 1.58
N ARG A 14 -12.99 -9.49 1.31
CA ARG A 14 -11.61 -9.14 1.03
C ARG A 14 -11.29 -9.44 -0.40
N GLN A 15 -10.83 -8.44 -1.11
CA GLN A 15 -10.37 -8.62 -2.46
C GLN A 15 -8.87 -8.56 -2.49
N VAL A 16 -8.27 -9.57 -3.10
CA VAL A 16 -6.84 -9.54 -3.39
C VAL A 16 -6.71 -9.42 -4.90
N LEU A 17 -6.24 -8.26 -5.33
CA LEU A 17 -5.89 -8.08 -6.72
C LEU A 17 -4.45 -8.47 -6.85
N GLY A 18 -4.10 -9.13 -7.93
CA GLY A 18 -2.74 -9.51 -8.18
C GLY A 18 -1.84 -8.29 -8.21
N GLU A 19 -1.01 -8.18 -9.17
CA GLU A 19 -0.11 -7.05 -9.27
C GLU A 19 -0.77 -5.90 -10.01
N CYS A 20 -0.61 -4.68 -9.50
CA CYS A 20 -1.06 -3.50 -10.20
C CYS A 20 0.02 -3.09 -11.18
N ARG A 21 -0.27 -3.15 -12.47
CA ARG A 21 0.73 -2.95 -13.53
C ARG A 21 0.49 -1.77 -14.44
N GLY A 22 -0.70 -1.20 -14.47
CA GLY A 22 -1.00 -0.15 -15.43
C GLY A 22 -2.37 0.45 -15.26
N GLU A 23 -3.16 0.38 -16.31
CA GLU A 23 -4.42 1.12 -16.37
C GLU A 23 -5.42 0.78 -15.28
N GLU A 24 -5.36 -0.42 -14.74
CA GLU A 24 -6.26 -0.84 -13.68
C GLU A 24 -6.07 -0.05 -12.40
N ILE A 25 -5.01 0.76 -12.30
CA ILE A 25 -4.78 1.55 -11.09
C ILE A 25 -5.95 2.50 -10.80
N ALA A 26 -6.56 3.08 -11.82
CA ALA A 26 -7.66 4.02 -11.62
C ALA A 26 -8.86 3.31 -10.98
N ASP A 27 -9.21 2.15 -11.50
CA ASP A 27 -10.34 1.37 -10.96
C ASP A 27 -10.04 0.86 -9.55
N LEU A 28 -8.80 0.44 -9.32
CA LEU A 28 -8.38 -0.02 -8.01
C LEU A 28 -8.51 1.08 -6.96
N LEU A 29 -8.01 2.28 -7.26
CA LEU A 29 -8.06 3.38 -6.32
C LEU A 29 -9.49 3.80 -6.03
N ARG A 30 -10.35 3.80 -7.05
CA ARG A 30 -11.77 4.13 -6.84
C ARG A 30 -12.45 3.08 -5.97
N ALA A 31 -12.16 1.82 -6.21
CA ALA A 31 -12.72 0.74 -5.40
C ALA A 31 -12.29 0.85 -3.94
N PHE A 32 -11.01 1.11 -3.70
CA PHE A 32 -10.50 1.22 -2.34
C PHE A 32 -11.03 2.45 -1.61
N ASN A 33 -11.39 3.51 -2.35
CA ASN A 33 -11.96 4.72 -1.75
C ASN A 33 -13.47 4.62 -1.55
N SER A 34 -14.14 3.63 -2.12
CA SER A 34 -15.60 3.55 -2.07
C SER A 34 -16.13 2.64 -0.97
N GLY A 35 -15.33 2.44 0.07
CA GLY A 35 -15.78 1.64 1.22
C GLY A 35 -15.54 0.15 1.11
N HIS A 36 -14.75 -0.29 0.14
CA HIS A 36 -14.38 -1.70 0.03
C HIS A 36 -13.26 -2.00 1.01
N LEU A 37 -13.65 -2.30 2.24
CA LEU A 37 -12.69 -2.61 3.30
C LEU A 37 -12.06 -3.98 3.08
N GLY A 38 -10.81 -4.10 3.44
CA GLY A 38 -10.11 -5.38 3.35
C GLY A 38 -9.53 -5.71 1.98
N GLY A 39 -9.52 -4.74 1.06
CA GLY A 39 -8.89 -4.94 -0.23
C GLY A 39 -7.37 -4.96 -0.11
N MET A 40 -6.72 -5.71 -0.99
CA MET A 40 -5.26 -5.82 -1.03
C MET A 40 -4.79 -5.87 -2.47
N THR A 41 -3.62 -5.34 -2.72
CA THR A 41 -2.96 -5.47 -4.01
C THR A 41 -1.45 -5.50 -3.80
N THR A 42 -0.71 -5.86 -4.82
CA THR A 42 0.74 -5.82 -4.80
C THR A 42 1.26 -4.84 -5.82
N LEU A 43 2.43 -4.30 -5.56
CA LEU A 43 3.05 -3.29 -6.39
C LEU A 43 4.56 -3.45 -6.31
N HIS A 44 5.25 -3.31 -7.44
CA HIS A 44 6.70 -3.35 -7.44
C HIS A 44 7.28 -1.99 -7.15
N ALA A 45 8.01 -1.89 -6.05
CA ALA A 45 8.74 -0.68 -5.68
C ALA A 45 9.92 -1.08 -4.78
N ASP A 46 10.99 -0.30 -4.81
CA ASP A 46 12.20 -0.63 -4.06
C ASP A 46 12.14 -0.21 -2.60
N GLY A 47 11.00 0.11 -2.11
CA GLY A 47 10.78 0.53 -0.73
C GLY A 47 9.54 1.38 -0.64
N ILE A 48 9.08 1.61 0.59
CA ILE A 48 7.85 2.37 0.80
C ILE A 48 7.99 3.81 0.32
N ASP A 49 9.17 4.40 0.45
CA ASP A 49 9.41 5.76 -0.02
C ASP A 49 9.36 5.88 -1.55
N ARG A 50 9.43 4.78 -2.27
CA ARG A 50 9.37 4.78 -3.73
C ARG A 50 7.96 4.52 -4.27
N VAL A 51 7.03 4.14 -3.39
CA VAL A 51 5.66 3.84 -3.80
C VAL A 51 4.98 5.05 -4.47
N PRO A 52 5.09 6.28 -3.94
CA PRO A 52 4.42 7.41 -4.60
C PRO A 52 4.83 7.60 -6.06
N ALA A 53 6.12 7.53 -6.36
CA ALA A 53 6.58 7.69 -7.73
C ALA A 53 6.02 6.59 -8.63
N ARG A 54 5.97 5.37 -8.12
CA ARG A 54 5.44 4.24 -8.89
C ARG A 54 3.95 4.40 -9.15
N LEU A 55 3.18 4.84 -8.15
CA LEU A 55 1.76 5.08 -8.31
C LEU A 55 1.49 6.18 -9.33
N ILE A 56 2.26 7.25 -9.28
CA ILE A 56 2.10 8.35 -10.23
C ILE A 56 2.37 7.86 -11.65
N ALA A 57 3.43 7.07 -11.84
CA ALA A 57 3.74 6.52 -13.15
C ALA A 57 2.61 5.63 -13.68
N LEU A 58 2.06 4.77 -12.82
CA LEU A 58 0.93 3.93 -13.21
C LEU A 58 -0.30 4.76 -13.53
N GLY A 59 -0.53 5.81 -12.74
CA GLY A 59 -1.64 6.72 -12.98
C GLY A 59 -1.55 7.39 -14.35
N MET A 60 -0.35 7.78 -14.75
CA MET A 60 -0.15 8.38 -16.07
C MET A 60 -0.50 7.41 -17.19
N LEU A 61 -0.20 6.13 -17.02
CA LEU A 61 -0.62 5.11 -17.99
C LEU A 61 -2.14 5.00 -18.07
N ALA A 62 -2.83 5.28 -16.99
CA ALA A 62 -4.29 5.24 -16.93
C ALA A 62 -4.93 6.57 -17.32
N GLY A 63 -4.14 7.55 -17.76
CA GLY A 63 -4.65 8.85 -18.14
C GLY A 63 -4.91 9.81 -16.99
N LEU A 64 -4.41 9.51 -15.79
CA LEU A 64 -4.56 10.37 -14.63
C LEU A 64 -3.34 11.29 -14.49
N ASP A 65 -3.57 12.55 -14.21
CA ASP A 65 -2.45 13.43 -13.88
C ASP A 65 -2.01 13.19 -12.44
N ALA A 66 -0.86 13.75 -12.08
CA ALA A 66 -0.29 13.51 -10.77
C ALA A 66 -1.18 14.01 -9.64
N HIS A 67 -1.84 15.14 -9.83
CA HIS A 67 -2.72 15.69 -8.80
C HIS A 67 -3.93 14.78 -8.56
N THR A 68 -4.58 14.33 -9.61
CA THR A 68 -5.74 13.43 -9.49
C THR A 68 -5.33 12.12 -8.84
N LEU A 69 -4.20 11.55 -9.28
CA LEU A 69 -3.68 10.31 -8.70
C LEU A 69 -3.42 10.50 -7.21
N THR A 70 -2.78 11.58 -6.84
CA THR A 70 -2.46 11.86 -5.43
C THR A 70 -3.72 11.93 -4.58
N MET A 71 -4.74 12.62 -5.05
CA MET A 71 -6.00 12.73 -4.31
C MET A 71 -6.67 11.37 -4.13
N LEU A 72 -6.63 10.53 -5.15
CA LEU A 72 -7.21 9.19 -5.05
C LEU A 72 -6.37 8.27 -4.17
N ALA A 73 -5.06 8.35 -4.29
CA ALA A 73 -4.17 7.42 -3.57
C ALA A 73 -4.11 7.69 -2.08
N GLU A 74 -4.21 8.94 -1.68
CA GLU A 74 -4.08 9.31 -0.28
C GLU A 74 -5.07 8.55 0.61
N GLY A 75 -6.30 8.39 0.16
CA GLY A 75 -7.33 7.71 0.94
C GLY A 75 -7.49 6.22 0.65
N ALA A 76 -6.72 5.68 -0.28
CA ALA A 76 -6.95 4.33 -0.76
C ALA A 76 -6.25 3.25 0.07
N PHE A 77 -5.11 3.56 0.64
CA PHE A 77 -4.28 2.56 1.32
C PHE A 77 -4.05 2.94 2.77
N ASP A 78 -4.34 1.99 3.65
CA ASP A 78 -4.14 2.20 5.10
C ASP A 78 -2.76 1.77 5.55
N VAL A 79 -2.26 0.70 4.98
CA VAL A 79 -0.97 0.11 5.38
C VAL A 79 -0.25 -0.38 4.15
N MET A 80 1.06 -0.17 4.14
CA MET A 80 1.95 -0.73 3.13
C MET A 80 2.98 -1.60 3.81
N LEU A 81 3.22 -2.75 3.22
CA LEU A 81 4.23 -3.69 3.70
C LEU A 81 5.24 -3.90 2.59
N HIS A 82 6.51 -3.62 2.88
CA HIS A 82 7.57 -3.89 1.92
C HIS A 82 8.28 -5.18 2.31
N LEU A 83 8.35 -6.11 1.36
CA LEU A 83 8.97 -7.39 1.58
C LEU A 83 10.33 -7.46 0.90
N GLU A 84 11.28 -8.03 1.61
CA GLU A 84 12.63 -8.28 1.07
C GLU A 84 13.03 -9.70 1.36
N ARG A 85 14.03 -10.18 0.62
CA ARG A 85 14.62 -11.46 0.93
C ARG A 85 15.74 -11.26 1.94
N HIS A 86 15.71 -12.09 2.98
CA HIS A 86 16.75 -12.12 3.99
C HIS A 86 17.08 -13.58 4.25
N HIS A 87 18.32 -13.98 4.00
CA HIS A 87 18.75 -15.37 4.11
C HIS A 87 17.83 -16.34 3.36
N GLY A 88 17.47 -15.98 2.14
CA GLY A 88 16.64 -16.83 1.29
C GLY A 88 15.16 -16.84 1.63
N ARG A 89 14.71 -16.11 2.65
CA ARG A 89 13.32 -16.05 3.04
C ARG A 89 12.77 -14.66 2.83
N ARG A 90 11.49 -14.56 2.50
CA ARG A 90 10.82 -13.28 2.39
C ARG A 90 10.45 -12.79 3.78
N ARG A 91 10.75 -11.52 4.04
CA ARG A 91 10.48 -10.88 5.32
C ARG A 91 9.85 -9.53 5.10
N ILE A 92 9.06 -9.09 6.06
CA ILE A 92 8.57 -7.72 6.06
C ILE A 92 9.71 -6.85 6.55
N ALA A 93 10.28 -6.06 5.65
CA ALA A 93 11.40 -5.19 5.97
C ALA A 93 10.96 -3.79 6.38
N GLN A 94 9.82 -3.33 5.88
CA GLN A 94 9.29 -2.02 6.20
C GLN A 94 7.78 -2.10 6.37
N ILE A 95 7.25 -1.33 7.31
CA ILE A 95 5.82 -1.05 7.44
C ILE A 95 5.66 0.44 7.28
N GLY A 96 4.65 0.86 6.55
CA GLY A 96 4.43 2.28 6.33
C GLY A 96 3.04 2.63 5.85
N CYS A 97 2.89 3.86 5.49
CA CYS A 97 1.63 4.39 4.99
C CYS A 97 1.91 5.52 3.99
N LEU A 98 0.88 5.88 3.24
CA LEU A 98 0.96 7.06 2.38
C LEU A 98 0.60 8.30 3.17
N GLY A 99 1.26 9.39 2.87
CA GLY A 99 0.99 10.67 3.48
C GLY A 99 1.11 11.77 2.44
N MET A 100 0.93 12.99 2.91
CA MET A 100 1.07 14.19 2.08
C MET A 100 2.03 15.14 2.75
N ARG A 101 2.98 15.65 1.97
CA ARG A 101 3.92 16.68 2.44
C ARG A 101 3.96 17.79 1.41
N ASP A 102 3.52 18.97 1.81
CA ASP A 102 3.50 20.14 0.92
C ASP A 102 2.76 19.85 -0.40
N GLY A 103 1.65 19.12 -0.31
CA GLY A 103 0.85 18.78 -1.47
C GLY A 103 1.41 17.64 -2.31
N VAL A 104 2.50 17.02 -1.89
CA VAL A 104 3.15 15.92 -2.60
C VAL A 104 2.93 14.62 -1.84
N LEU A 105 2.53 13.59 -2.56
CA LEU A 105 2.33 12.27 -1.99
C LEU A 105 3.66 11.71 -1.48
N SER A 106 3.66 11.22 -0.24
CA SER A 106 4.86 10.66 0.39
C SER A 106 4.61 9.23 0.84
N GLY A 107 5.68 8.42 0.85
CA GLY A 107 5.65 7.09 1.45
C GLY A 107 6.39 7.17 2.77
N ASP A 108 5.66 7.00 3.86
CA ASP A 108 6.19 7.18 5.20
C ASP A 108 6.44 5.83 5.86
N VAL A 109 7.69 5.54 6.17
CA VAL A 109 8.07 4.32 6.88
C VAL A 109 7.83 4.55 8.36
N VAL A 110 7.06 3.65 8.99
CA VAL A 110 6.76 3.74 10.42
C VAL A 110 7.50 2.69 11.24
N ALA A 111 7.99 1.63 10.62
CA ALA A 111 8.83 0.63 11.28
C ALA A 111 9.77 -0.01 10.27
N LEU A 112 10.96 -0.35 10.72
CA LEU A 112 12.00 -0.99 9.91
C LEU A 112 12.48 -2.25 10.58
N TRP A 113 12.87 -3.24 9.77
CA TRP A 113 13.52 -4.45 10.27
C TRP A 113 14.69 -4.79 9.34
N ASP A 114 15.87 -4.95 9.94
CA ASP A 114 17.08 -5.27 9.18
C ASP A 114 17.33 -6.77 9.05
N GLY A 115 16.43 -7.58 9.57
CA GLY A 115 16.57 -9.03 9.56
C GLY A 115 17.07 -9.63 10.86
N GLU A 116 17.39 -8.79 11.81
CA GLU A 116 17.97 -9.22 13.09
C GLU A 116 17.22 -8.58 14.23
N GLY A 117 16.88 -9.35 15.25
CA GLY A 117 16.20 -8.83 16.42
C GLY A 117 14.80 -8.36 16.17
N ALA A 118 14.39 -7.35 16.90
CA ALA A 118 13.04 -6.81 16.82
C ALA A 118 12.94 -5.70 15.78
N MET A 119 11.73 -5.48 15.30
CA MET A 119 11.45 -4.34 14.43
C MET A 119 11.71 -3.04 15.16
N MET A 120 12.28 -2.05 14.45
CA MET A 120 12.61 -0.76 15.01
C MET A 120 11.54 0.26 14.63
N PRO A 121 10.85 0.87 15.61
CA PRO A 121 9.88 1.90 15.29
C PRO A 121 10.57 3.17 14.81
N CYS A 122 9.94 3.84 13.86
CA CYS A 122 10.36 5.15 13.35
C CYS A 122 9.56 6.24 14.07
N PRO A 123 9.93 7.52 13.90
CA PRO A 123 9.27 8.60 14.65
C PRO A 123 7.74 8.65 14.52
N ARG A 124 7.18 8.19 13.40
CA ARG A 124 5.74 8.22 13.20
C ARG A 124 5.01 6.97 13.67
N TRP A 125 5.71 6.07 14.32
CA TRP A 125 5.12 4.80 14.78
C TRP A 125 3.93 5.05 15.72
N HIS A 126 4.05 5.98 16.65
CA HIS A 126 2.95 6.25 17.59
C HIS A 126 1.71 6.78 16.90
N ASP A 127 1.88 7.70 15.95
CA ASP A 127 0.74 8.22 15.20
C ASP A 127 0.05 7.12 14.41
N PHE A 128 0.85 6.26 13.82
CA PHE A 128 0.34 5.14 13.03
C PHE A 128 -0.46 4.17 13.88
N THR A 129 0.12 3.71 15.00
CA THR A 129 -0.54 2.73 15.85
C THR A 129 -1.76 3.32 16.55
N GLY A 130 -1.74 4.62 16.80
CA GLY A 130 -2.89 5.29 17.40
C GLY A 130 -4.16 5.18 16.57
N ARG A 131 -4.02 5.13 15.24
CA ARG A 131 -5.17 4.96 14.34
C ARG A 131 -5.83 3.60 14.51
N TRP A 132 -5.10 2.64 15.03
CA TRP A 132 -5.58 1.26 15.17
C TRP A 132 -5.95 0.92 16.60
N GLY A 133 -5.88 1.88 17.52
CA GLY A 133 -6.19 1.66 18.91
C GLY A 133 -5.16 0.83 19.66
N MET A 134 -3.94 0.87 19.17
CA MET A 134 -2.85 0.06 19.75
C MET A 134 -2.02 0.84 20.76
#